data_2080a58281c71976c62f19c621cf12e2
#
_entry.id   2080a58281c71976c62f19c621cf12e2
#
_cell.length_a   1.000
_cell.length_b   1.000
_cell.length_c   1.000
_cell.angle_alpha   90.00
_cell.angle_beta   90.00
_cell.angle_gamma   90.00
#
_symmetry.space_group_name_H-M   'P 1'
#
loop_
_entity.id
_entity.type
_entity.pdbx_description
1 polymer ?
#
loop_
_entity_poly.entity_id
_entity_poly.type
_entity_poly.pdbx_seq_one_letter_code
_entity_poly.pdbx_strand_id
1 'polypeptide(L)'
;MIWKERQQLVFLKKCLKINSSNRYKILLYMKQQYDKIIIGAGLYGLYSALFCGRRGEKVLVLEYEDIPFKRATYINQARVHMGYHYPRSFSTAIKSAGYFKRFNEDYGFCILNKFDQIYATSSDFSWSDANEFRKFCEASKIRCDEISVRQYFKEGCCDGAFLTEEYTYDAKILCRWYLEQIDNYPNIEIKYSQQIKRIENNGDEYHLIISGDKKVSSSFVLNATYASVNQIQKMLGFEMFKIKYELCEIILCDVNDKLKKIGLTVMDGPFFSIMPFGKTGYHSLTAVTFTPHVTCKESLPRFDCQERSDGFCSPMQLGNCNNCPVKPESAWPYMSSLARKYMRDDLNFEFNHTLYSMKPILLASEIDDSRPTVIRQFSNEPTFVSVLSGKINTVYDLDNVLSNQ
;
A
#
# COMPACT_ATOMS: atom_id res chain seq x y z
N MET A 1 -36.03 -5.06 -23.20
CA MET A 1 -35.17 -3.90 -22.85
C MET A 1 -34.63 -3.20 -24.10
N ILE A 2 -34.09 -3.90 -25.07
CA ILE A 2 -33.50 -3.35 -26.33
C ILE A 2 -34.50 -2.54 -27.20
N TRP A 3 -35.78 -2.81 -27.10
CA TRP A 3 -36.84 -2.13 -27.88
C TRP A 3 -37.17 -0.71 -27.35
N LYS A 4 -37.08 -0.47 -26.05
CA LYS A 4 -37.27 0.86 -25.42
C LYS A 4 -36.12 1.82 -25.73
N GLU A 5 -34.91 1.33 -25.76
CA GLU A 5 -33.72 2.17 -26.10
C GLU A 5 -33.71 2.60 -27.56
N ARG A 6 -34.12 1.74 -28.49
CA ARG A 6 -34.27 2.12 -29.90
C ARG A 6 -35.37 3.18 -30.13
N GLN A 7 -36.46 3.16 -29.37
CA GLN A 7 -37.51 4.18 -29.45
C GLN A 7 -37.04 5.53 -28.90
N GLN A 8 -36.29 5.57 -27.81
CA GLN A 8 -35.68 6.80 -27.28
C GLN A 8 -34.62 7.39 -28.25
N LEU A 9 -33.83 6.55 -28.91
CA LEU A 9 -32.87 7.05 -29.93
C LEU A 9 -33.57 7.62 -31.17
N VAL A 10 -34.66 7.06 -31.58
CA VAL A 10 -35.47 7.55 -32.73
C VAL A 10 -36.19 8.85 -32.37
N PHE A 11 -36.69 9.00 -31.14
CA PHE A 11 -37.33 10.22 -30.66
C PHE A 11 -36.33 11.39 -30.56
N LEU A 12 -35.11 11.13 -30.05
CA LEU A 12 -34.00 12.09 -30.01
C LEU A 12 -33.48 12.49 -31.41
N LYS A 13 -33.55 11.59 -32.39
CA LYS A 13 -33.17 11.88 -33.79
C LYS A 13 -34.18 12.78 -34.51
N LYS A 14 -35.45 12.80 -34.10
CA LYS A 14 -36.52 13.59 -34.73
C LYS A 14 -36.67 15.01 -34.15
N CYS A 15 -36.22 15.26 -32.93
CA CYS A 15 -36.43 16.55 -32.25
C CYS A 15 -35.25 17.54 -32.36
N LEU A 16 -34.10 17.13 -32.89
CA LEU A 16 -32.94 18.01 -32.90
C LEU A 16 -32.24 18.01 -34.25
N LYS A 17 -32.44 19.07 -35.05
CA LYS A 17 -31.42 19.58 -35.99
C LYS A 17 -30.27 20.15 -35.17
N ILE A 18 -29.42 19.28 -34.63
CA ILE A 18 -28.28 19.67 -33.82
C ILE A 18 -27.05 19.73 -34.71
N ASN A 19 -26.43 20.92 -34.81
CA ASN A 19 -25.13 21.13 -35.42
C ASN A 19 -24.07 20.21 -34.84
N SER A 20 -23.11 19.74 -35.62
CA SER A 20 -22.05 18.83 -35.27
C SER A 20 -21.29 19.23 -33.97
N SER A 21 -21.14 20.54 -33.72
CA SER A 21 -20.52 21.08 -32.50
C SER A 21 -21.34 20.81 -31.22
N ASN A 22 -22.67 20.77 -31.33
CA ASN A 22 -23.55 20.44 -30.18
C ASN A 22 -23.65 18.93 -29.93
N ARG A 23 -23.43 18.08 -30.94
CA ARG A 23 -23.33 16.62 -30.74
C ARG A 23 -22.10 16.25 -29.90
N TYR A 24 -20.96 16.92 -30.13
CA TYR A 24 -19.77 16.72 -29.32
C TYR A 24 -19.97 17.19 -27.86
N LYS A 25 -20.68 18.29 -27.63
CA LYS A 25 -21.02 18.76 -26.28
C LYS A 25 -21.98 17.83 -25.57
N ILE A 26 -22.98 17.27 -26.23
CA ILE A 26 -23.94 16.33 -25.61
C ILE A 26 -23.28 14.99 -25.28
N LEU A 27 -22.37 14.47 -26.12
CA LEU A 27 -21.56 13.27 -25.82
C LEU A 27 -20.60 13.50 -24.64
N LEU A 28 -20.09 14.71 -24.46
CA LEU A 28 -19.26 15.12 -23.32
C LEU A 28 -20.06 15.19 -22.00
N TYR A 29 -21.38 15.35 -22.05
CA TYR A 29 -22.28 15.40 -20.88
C TYR A 29 -23.00 14.08 -20.60
N MET A 30 -22.78 13.01 -21.37
CA MET A 30 -23.35 11.71 -21.03
C MET A 30 -22.70 11.21 -19.75
N LYS A 31 -23.50 11.17 -18.67
CA LYS A 31 -23.16 10.60 -17.38
C LYS A 31 -22.71 9.14 -17.59
N GLN A 32 -21.44 8.85 -17.32
CA GLN A 32 -20.96 7.47 -17.30
C GLN A 32 -21.27 6.86 -15.93
N GLN A 33 -22.19 5.91 -15.89
CA GLN A 33 -22.62 5.22 -14.68
C GLN A 33 -21.92 3.86 -14.57
N TYR A 34 -21.49 3.55 -13.35
CA TYR A 34 -20.84 2.31 -12.96
C TYR A 34 -21.54 1.72 -11.74
N ASP A 35 -21.46 0.40 -11.58
CA ASP A 35 -21.94 -0.26 -10.36
C ASP A 35 -21.00 0.07 -9.21
N LYS A 36 -19.68 0.09 -9.46
CA LYS A 36 -18.66 0.41 -8.48
C LYS A 36 -17.64 1.42 -9.03
N ILE A 37 -17.30 2.42 -8.22
CA ILE A 37 -16.14 3.28 -8.46
C ILE A 37 -15.11 3.03 -7.36
N ILE A 38 -13.87 2.73 -7.76
CA ILE A 38 -12.74 2.48 -6.88
C ILE A 38 -11.72 3.59 -7.10
N ILE A 39 -11.31 4.27 -6.03
CA ILE A 39 -10.32 5.35 -6.08
C ILE A 39 -8.99 4.79 -5.61
N GLY A 40 -7.99 4.77 -6.52
CA GLY A 40 -6.64 4.24 -6.32
C GLY A 40 -6.45 2.85 -6.95
N ALA A 41 -5.39 2.71 -7.78
CA ALA A 41 -4.98 1.45 -8.40
C ALA A 41 -3.75 0.83 -7.69
N GLY A 42 -3.69 0.92 -6.37
CA GLY A 42 -2.82 0.10 -5.53
C GLY A 42 -3.36 -1.32 -5.39
N LEU A 43 -2.69 -2.17 -4.60
CA LEU A 43 -3.10 -3.58 -4.38
C LEU A 43 -4.58 -3.70 -3.99
N TYR A 44 -5.02 -2.93 -3.00
CA TYR A 44 -6.40 -2.96 -2.51
C TYR A 44 -7.42 -2.54 -3.57
N GLY A 45 -7.06 -1.56 -4.41
CA GLY A 45 -7.93 -1.11 -5.50
C GLY A 45 -8.05 -2.13 -6.62
N LEU A 46 -6.93 -2.68 -7.12
CA LEU A 46 -6.98 -3.69 -8.20
C LEU A 46 -7.57 -5.02 -7.72
N TYR A 47 -7.31 -5.42 -6.46
CA TYR A 47 -7.98 -6.55 -5.84
C TYR A 47 -9.51 -6.38 -5.88
N SER A 48 -10.00 -5.23 -5.41
CA SER A 48 -11.44 -4.95 -5.39
C SER A 48 -12.04 -4.89 -6.80
N ALA A 49 -11.32 -4.29 -7.75
CA ALA A 49 -11.78 -4.22 -9.13
C ALA A 49 -11.95 -5.60 -9.75
N LEU A 50 -10.96 -6.47 -9.58
CA LEU A 50 -11.01 -7.83 -10.09
C LEU A 50 -12.08 -8.67 -9.37
N PHE A 51 -12.23 -8.51 -8.06
CA PHE A 51 -13.27 -9.17 -7.27
C PHE A 51 -14.68 -8.83 -7.78
N CYS A 52 -14.98 -7.54 -7.92
CA CYS A 52 -16.28 -7.05 -8.40
C CYS A 52 -16.49 -7.40 -9.89
N GLY A 53 -15.47 -7.22 -10.72
CA GLY A 53 -15.56 -7.50 -12.15
C GLY A 53 -15.85 -8.96 -12.48
N ARG A 54 -15.27 -9.90 -11.72
CA ARG A 54 -15.59 -11.35 -11.81
C ARG A 54 -17.04 -11.69 -11.52
N ARG A 55 -17.74 -10.83 -10.77
CA ARG A 55 -19.18 -10.95 -10.48
C ARG A 55 -20.07 -10.31 -11.55
N GLY A 56 -19.45 -9.75 -12.61
CA GLY A 56 -20.16 -9.09 -13.71
C GLY A 56 -20.51 -7.62 -13.44
N GLU A 57 -20.07 -7.04 -12.32
CA GLU A 57 -20.30 -5.64 -11.98
C GLU A 57 -19.47 -4.73 -12.90
N LYS A 58 -20.04 -3.60 -13.33
CA LYS A 58 -19.35 -2.59 -14.11
C LYS A 58 -18.51 -1.70 -13.20
N VAL A 59 -17.20 -1.83 -13.28
CA VAL A 59 -16.24 -1.21 -12.36
C VAL A 59 -15.43 -0.13 -13.05
N LEU A 60 -15.28 1.03 -12.40
CA LEU A 60 -14.31 2.06 -12.78
C LEU A 60 -13.25 2.19 -11.68
N VAL A 61 -11.98 2.06 -12.06
CA VAL A 61 -10.85 2.41 -11.21
C VAL A 61 -10.30 3.77 -11.64
N LEU A 62 -10.14 4.69 -10.69
CA LEU A 62 -9.54 6.02 -10.92
C LEU A 62 -8.18 6.06 -10.25
N GLU A 63 -7.11 6.19 -11.04
CA GLU A 63 -5.74 6.28 -10.54
C GLU A 63 -5.14 7.67 -10.84
N TYR A 64 -4.53 8.27 -9.83
CA TYR A 64 -3.86 9.56 -9.95
C TYR A 64 -2.56 9.48 -10.77
N GLU A 65 -1.79 8.41 -10.58
CA GLU A 65 -0.55 8.16 -11.32
C GLU A 65 -0.85 7.68 -12.76
N ASP A 66 0.18 7.67 -13.59
CA ASP A 66 0.14 7.21 -14.97
C ASP A 66 0.16 5.68 -15.12
N ILE A 67 0.52 4.97 -14.04
CA ILE A 67 0.54 3.51 -13.94
C ILE A 67 0.09 3.06 -12.55
N PRO A 68 -0.41 1.81 -12.39
CA PRO A 68 -0.78 1.28 -11.08
C PRO A 68 0.45 0.92 -10.24
N PHE A 69 0.25 0.73 -8.94
CA PHE A 69 1.28 0.32 -7.96
C PHE A 69 2.49 1.27 -7.82
N LYS A 70 2.42 2.48 -8.34
CA LYS A 70 3.56 3.40 -8.41
C LYS A 70 4.00 3.97 -7.06
N ARG A 71 3.16 3.83 -6.02
CA ARG A 71 3.42 4.33 -4.67
C ARG A 71 3.62 3.19 -3.67
N ALA A 72 2.98 3.25 -2.52
CA ALA A 72 3.21 2.38 -1.37
C ALA A 72 3.11 0.87 -1.64
N THR A 73 2.35 0.40 -2.64
CA THR A 73 2.31 -1.02 -3.00
C THR A 73 3.65 -1.51 -3.55
N TYR A 74 4.38 -0.68 -4.28
CA TYR A 74 5.75 -0.98 -4.74
C TYR A 74 6.80 -0.54 -3.73
N ILE A 75 6.60 0.63 -3.08
CA ILE A 75 7.60 1.27 -2.22
C ILE A 75 7.31 0.94 -0.77
N ASN A 76 7.78 -0.21 -0.34
CA ASN A 76 7.73 -0.74 1.01
C ASN A 76 8.84 -1.79 1.19
N GLN A 77 8.90 -2.50 2.30
CA GLN A 77 9.90 -3.54 2.54
C GLN A 77 9.70 -4.82 1.71
N ALA A 78 8.69 -4.87 0.83
CA ALA A 78 8.28 -6.04 0.03
C ALA A 78 7.97 -7.30 0.86
N ARG A 79 7.65 -7.15 2.14
CA ARG A 79 7.51 -8.23 3.11
C ARG A 79 6.10 -8.83 3.09
N VAL A 80 6.02 -10.15 3.00
CA VAL A 80 4.81 -10.92 3.29
C VAL A 80 4.87 -11.31 4.77
N HIS A 81 4.12 -10.60 5.60
CA HIS A 81 4.24 -10.72 7.04
C HIS A 81 3.64 -12.01 7.60
N MET A 82 4.42 -12.77 8.37
CA MET A 82 3.96 -13.85 9.23
C MET A 82 3.64 -13.35 10.66
N GLY A 83 4.10 -12.17 11.05
CA GLY A 83 3.80 -11.58 12.35
C GLY A 83 5.00 -11.28 13.25
N TYR A 84 6.19 -11.77 12.95
CA TYR A 84 7.41 -11.62 13.77
C TYR A 84 7.74 -10.19 14.19
N HIS A 85 7.37 -9.22 13.38
CA HIS A 85 7.66 -7.80 13.59
C HIS A 85 6.83 -7.14 14.69
N TYR A 86 5.94 -7.90 15.34
CA TYR A 86 4.95 -7.38 16.29
C TYR A 86 4.93 -8.11 17.62
N PRO A 87 6.09 -8.25 18.32
CA PRO A 87 6.12 -8.99 19.60
C PRO A 87 5.24 -8.35 20.67
N ARG A 88 4.96 -7.03 20.53
CA ARG A 88 4.10 -6.26 21.45
C ARG A 88 2.64 -6.15 20.99
N SER A 89 2.28 -6.69 19.80
CA SER A 89 0.91 -6.66 19.26
C SER A 89 0.47 -8.06 18.77
N PHE A 90 0.07 -8.89 19.72
CA PHE A 90 -0.33 -10.28 19.47
C PHE A 90 -1.49 -10.40 18.46
N SER A 91 -2.49 -9.49 18.52
CA SER A 91 -3.61 -9.48 17.58
C SER A 91 -3.16 -9.21 16.14
N THR A 92 -2.20 -8.31 15.94
CA THR A 92 -1.61 -8.02 14.62
C THR A 92 -0.80 -9.21 14.11
N ALA A 93 -0.05 -9.89 14.98
CA ALA A 93 0.72 -11.07 14.63
C ALA A 93 -0.19 -12.21 14.16
N ILE A 94 -1.21 -12.57 14.93
CA ILE A 94 -2.16 -13.65 14.58
C ILE A 94 -2.90 -13.35 13.28
N LYS A 95 -3.37 -12.11 13.08
CA LYS A 95 -4.07 -11.73 11.85
C LYS A 95 -3.15 -11.83 10.62
N SER A 96 -1.89 -11.43 10.78
CA SER A 96 -0.89 -11.54 9.70
C SER A 96 -0.62 -13.01 9.35
N ALA A 97 -0.42 -13.86 10.36
CA ALA A 97 -0.21 -15.30 10.19
C ALA A 97 -1.43 -15.98 9.53
N GLY A 98 -2.65 -15.59 9.92
CA GLY A 98 -3.89 -16.14 9.37
C GLY A 98 -4.03 -15.96 7.86
N TYR A 99 -3.58 -14.84 7.30
CA TYR A 99 -3.61 -14.58 5.86
C TYR A 99 -2.33 -14.98 5.11
N PHE A 100 -1.27 -15.31 5.82
CA PHE A 100 0.02 -15.64 5.21
C PHE A 100 -0.08 -16.81 4.23
N LYS A 101 -0.71 -17.91 4.65
CA LYS A 101 -0.90 -19.10 3.82
C LYS A 101 -1.70 -18.78 2.56
N ARG A 102 -2.89 -18.18 2.71
CA ARG A 102 -3.76 -17.80 1.59
C ARG A 102 -3.03 -16.88 0.61
N PHE A 103 -2.29 -15.88 1.11
CA PHE A 103 -1.56 -14.96 0.24
C PHE A 103 -0.45 -15.66 -0.56
N ASN A 104 0.24 -16.63 0.06
CA ASN A 104 1.25 -17.43 -0.62
C ASN A 104 0.64 -18.38 -1.66
N GLU A 105 -0.54 -18.97 -1.40
CA GLU A 105 -1.25 -19.81 -2.34
C GLU A 105 -1.74 -19.00 -3.55
N ASP A 106 -2.37 -17.84 -3.31
CA ASP A 106 -2.93 -16.99 -4.37
C ASP A 106 -1.85 -16.30 -5.22
N TYR A 107 -0.73 -15.89 -4.61
CA TYR A 107 0.30 -15.04 -5.24
C TYR A 107 1.70 -15.64 -5.24
N GLY A 108 1.84 -16.94 -5.07
CA GLY A 108 3.14 -17.64 -5.03
C GLY A 108 4.05 -17.37 -6.25
N PHE A 109 3.47 -17.06 -7.40
CA PHE A 109 4.20 -16.72 -8.62
C PHE A 109 5.07 -15.44 -8.47
N CYS A 110 4.67 -14.49 -7.63
CA CYS A 110 5.43 -13.27 -7.36
C CYS A 110 6.22 -13.32 -6.04
N ILE A 111 6.08 -14.38 -5.24
CA ILE A 111 6.74 -14.49 -3.94
C ILE A 111 8.13 -15.12 -4.07
N LEU A 112 9.11 -14.53 -3.40
CA LEU A 112 10.42 -15.11 -3.13
C LEU A 112 10.39 -15.71 -1.72
N ASN A 113 10.52 -17.03 -1.65
CA ASN A 113 10.51 -17.81 -0.40
C ASN A 113 11.78 -18.67 -0.21
N LYS A 114 12.76 -18.54 -1.13
CA LYS A 114 14.00 -19.34 -1.10
C LYS A 114 15.16 -18.50 -0.57
N PHE A 115 15.04 -18.02 0.65
CA PHE A 115 16.08 -17.34 1.40
C PHE A 115 15.85 -17.56 2.89
N ASP A 116 16.89 -17.39 3.70
CA ASP A 116 16.83 -17.48 5.16
C ASP A 116 16.51 -16.11 5.74
N GLN A 117 15.38 -15.96 6.39
CA GLN A 117 15.04 -14.75 7.13
C GLN A 117 15.43 -14.92 8.59
N ILE A 118 16.39 -14.14 9.04
CA ILE A 118 16.90 -14.14 10.40
C ILE A 118 16.38 -12.94 11.17
N TYR A 119 15.71 -13.20 12.28
CA TYR A 119 15.40 -12.19 13.29
C TYR A 119 16.38 -12.30 14.44
N ALA A 120 16.85 -11.17 14.94
CA ALA A 120 17.73 -11.10 16.09
C ALA A 120 17.25 -10.02 17.06
N THR A 121 17.42 -10.26 18.35
CA THR A 121 17.23 -9.27 19.41
C THR A 121 18.57 -8.64 19.75
N SER A 122 18.59 -7.32 19.97
CA SER A 122 19.81 -6.61 20.32
C SER A 122 20.15 -6.84 21.80
N SER A 123 21.45 -7.00 22.10
CA SER A 123 21.91 -7.09 23.49
C SER A 123 21.64 -5.81 24.28
N ASP A 124 21.59 -4.66 23.59
CA ASP A 124 21.37 -3.35 24.19
C ASP A 124 20.19 -2.62 23.55
N PHE A 125 19.46 -1.84 24.33
CA PHE A 125 18.37 -0.94 23.89
C PHE A 125 17.18 -1.64 23.20
N SER A 126 17.06 -2.96 23.28
CA SER A 126 15.87 -3.67 22.79
C SER A 126 14.76 -3.61 23.84
N TRP A 127 13.52 -3.51 23.37
CA TRP A 127 12.32 -3.63 24.24
C TRP A 127 11.93 -5.08 24.51
N SER A 128 12.45 -6.01 23.73
CA SER A 128 12.25 -7.45 23.91
C SER A 128 13.58 -8.16 23.85
N ASP A 129 13.85 -9.07 24.79
CA ASP A 129 15.03 -9.94 24.75
C ASP A 129 14.75 -11.25 23.96
N ALA A 130 15.78 -12.07 23.79
CA ALA A 130 15.71 -13.34 23.08
C ALA A 130 14.67 -14.31 23.68
N ASN A 131 14.51 -14.33 25.00
CA ASN A 131 13.58 -15.20 25.68
C ASN A 131 12.11 -14.72 25.49
N GLU A 132 11.88 -13.41 25.56
CA GLU A 132 10.57 -12.81 25.29
C GLU A 132 10.15 -13.04 23.84
N PHE A 133 11.07 -12.87 22.86
CA PHE A 133 10.80 -13.15 21.46
C PHE A 133 10.45 -14.62 21.22
N ARG A 134 11.16 -15.55 21.86
CA ARG A 134 10.85 -16.98 21.76
C ARG A 134 9.46 -17.29 22.30
N LYS A 135 9.12 -16.80 23.49
CA LYS A 135 7.81 -16.96 24.11
C LYS A 135 6.68 -16.38 23.25
N PHE A 136 6.93 -15.23 22.63
CA PHE A 136 5.98 -14.63 21.71
C PHE A 136 5.74 -15.52 20.47
N CYS A 137 6.79 -16.07 19.87
CA CYS A 137 6.67 -16.98 18.72
C CYS A 137 5.92 -18.26 19.09
N GLU A 138 6.21 -18.85 20.25
CA GLU A 138 5.49 -20.01 20.79
C GLU A 138 4.00 -19.72 20.99
N ALA A 139 3.67 -18.60 21.64
CA ALA A 139 2.29 -18.17 21.88
C ALA A 139 1.54 -17.88 20.56
N SER A 140 2.24 -17.33 19.58
CA SER A 140 1.69 -17.03 18.24
C SER A 140 1.67 -18.25 17.31
N LYS A 141 2.26 -19.37 17.73
CA LYS A 141 2.40 -20.63 16.94
C LYS A 141 3.09 -20.39 15.59
N ILE A 142 4.11 -19.53 15.55
CA ILE A 142 4.93 -19.25 14.39
C ILE A 142 6.34 -19.84 14.57
N ARG A 143 6.95 -20.28 13.46
CA ARG A 143 8.26 -20.95 13.49
C ARG A 143 9.33 -20.03 14.04
N CYS A 144 10.16 -20.52 14.95
CA CYS A 144 11.25 -19.77 15.57
C CYS A 144 12.36 -20.73 15.98
N ASP A 145 13.29 -20.99 15.06
CA ASP A 145 14.42 -21.92 15.31
C ASP A 145 15.64 -21.11 15.76
N GLU A 146 16.11 -21.33 16.98
CA GLU A 146 17.27 -20.62 17.50
C GLU A 146 18.54 -21.05 16.78
N ILE A 147 19.38 -20.07 16.40
CA ILE A 147 20.62 -20.26 15.68
C ILE A 147 21.76 -19.48 16.34
N SER A 148 23.01 -19.78 15.98
CA SER A 148 24.16 -19.04 16.51
C SER A 148 24.15 -17.59 16.00
N VAL A 149 24.18 -16.62 16.94
CA VAL A 149 24.32 -15.19 16.66
C VAL A 149 25.56 -14.92 15.79
N ARG A 150 26.69 -15.59 16.09
CA ARG A 150 27.97 -15.42 15.38
C ARG A 150 27.92 -15.80 13.90
N GLN A 151 26.86 -16.48 13.45
CA GLN A 151 26.69 -16.84 12.04
C GLN A 151 26.46 -15.61 11.15
N TYR A 152 25.79 -14.58 11.67
CA TYR A 152 25.39 -13.40 10.90
C TYR A 152 25.77 -12.07 11.56
N PHE A 153 25.95 -12.06 12.87
CA PHE A 153 26.16 -10.83 13.63
C PHE A 153 27.54 -10.82 14.34
N LYS A 154 28.02 -9.63 14.63
CA LYS A 154 29.24 -9.39 15.40
C LYS A 154 29.01 -9.81 16.86
N GLU A 155 30.06 -10.24 17.51
CA GLU A 155 30.02 -10.67 18.90
C GLU A 155 29.53 -9.54 19.82
N GLY A 156 28.65 -9.88 20.75
CA GLY A 156 28.11 -8.96 21.75
C GLY A 156 27.01 -8.02 21.25
N CYS A 157 26.68 -7.99 19.93
CA CYS A 157 25.66 -7.08 19.41
C CYS A 157 24.23 -7.59 19.60
N CYS A 158 24.03 -8.92 19.64
CA CYS A 158 22.72 -9.54 19.78
C CYS A 158 22.77 -10.61 20.90
N ASP A 159 21.68 -10.74 21.64
CA ASP A 159 21.49 -11.76 22.69
C ASP A 159 20.80 -13.03 22.17
N GLY A 160 20.15 -12.95 20.98
CA GLY A 160 19.56 -14.10 20.30
C GLY A 160 19.43 -13.87 18.79
N ALA A 161 19.42 -14.99 18.04
CA ALA A 161 19.16 -15.01 16.62
C ALA A 161 18.29 -16.22 16.26
N PHE A 162 17.34 -16.04 15.37
CA PHE A 162 16.29 -17.01 15.07
C PHE A 162 16.05 -17.10 13.56
N LEU A 163 16.06 -18.32 13.03
CA LEU A 163 15.57 -18.61 11.69
C LEU A 163 14.04 -18.63 11.72
N THR A 164 13.44 -17.81 10.88
CA THR A 164 11.99 -17.58 10.83
C THR A 164 11.44 -17.87 9.45
N GLU A 165 10.11 -17.86 9.31
CA GLU A 165 9.41 -18.07 8.06
C GLU A 165 8.72 -16.77 7.63
N GLU A 166 9.43 -15.91 6.93
CA GLU A 166 8.87 -14.70 6.36
C GLU A 166 9.42 -14.52 4.94
N TYR A 167 8.55 -14.10 4.00
CA TYR A 167 8.86 -14.05 2.58
C TYR A 167 8.82 -12.63 2.05
N THR A 168 9.22 -12.45 0.80
CA THR A 168 9.07 -11.18 0.09
C THR A 168 8.29 -11.38 -1.21
N TYR A 169 7.61 -10.32 -1.65
CA TYR A 169 6.88 -10.32 -2.90
C TYR A 169 7.45 -9.31 -3.89
N ASP A 170 7.31 -9.62 -5.18
CA ASP A 170 7.66 -8.71 -6.26
C ASP A 170 6.41 -7.96 -6.71
N ALA A 171 6.34 -6.67 -6.35
CA ALA A 171 5.19 -5.84 -6.65
C ALA A 171 4.99 -5.60 -8.16
N LYS A 172 6.06 -5.61 -8.97
CA LYS A 172 5.98 -5.43 -10.42
C LYS A 172 5.40 -6.67 -11.11
N ILE A 173 5.78 -7.87 -10.65
CA ILE A 173 5.21 -9.13 -11.12
C ILE A 173 3.73 -9.21 -10.72
N LEU A 174 3.40 -8.86 -9.47
CA LEU A 174 2.02 -8.84 -8.98
C LEU A 174 1.16 -7.84 -9.75
N CYS A 175 1.67 -6.63 -10.03
CA CYS A 175 1.00 -5.61 -10.82
C CYS A 175 0.66 -6.12 -12.23
N ARG A 176 1.64 -6.69 -12.93
CA ARG A 176 1.46 -7.25 -14.27
C ARG A 176 0.37 -8.32 -14.27
N TRP A 177 0.41 -9.22 -13.32
CA TRP A 177 -0.61 -10.26 -13.19
C TRP A 177 -2.01 -9.66 -13.00
N TYR A 178 -2.18 -8.64 -12.14
CA TYR A 178 -3.49 -7.99 -11.99
C TYR A 178 -3.98 -7.38 -13.30
N LEU A 179 -3.11 -6.71 -14.04
CA LEU A 179 -3.48 -6.11 -15.33
C LEU A 179 -3.88 -7.18 -16.35
N GLU A 180 -3.11 -8.27 -16.48
CA GLU A 180 -3.43 -9.41 -17.34
C GLU A 180 -4.76 -10.08 -16.95
N GLN A 181 -5.05 -10.18 -15.63
CA GLN A 181 -6.34 -10.72 -15.20
C GLN A 181 -7.49 -9.76 -15.55
N ILE A 182 -7.32 -8.45 -15.32
CA ILE A 182 -8.34 -7.43 -15.56
C ILE A 182 -8.66 -7.31 -17.07
N ASP A 183 -7.68 -7.48 -17.95
CA ASP A 183 -7.88 -7.45 -19.41
C ASP A 183 -8.88 -8.53 -19.90
N ASN A 184 -9.11 -9.59 -19.13
CA ASN A 184 -10.15 -10.59 -19.43
C ASN A 184 -11.58 -10.14 -19.06
N TYR A 185 -11.74 -8.98 -18.42
CA TYR A 185 -13.02 -8.48 -17.93
C TYR A 185 -13.36 -7.12 -18.55
N PRO A 186 -14.09 -7.06 -19.68
CA PRO A 186 -14.41 -5.79 -20.37
C PRO A 186 -15.34 -4.87 -19.57
N ASN A 187 -15.91 -5.35 -18.47
CA ASN A 187 -16.70 -4.59 -17.51
C ASN A 187 -15.84 -3.84 -16.46
N ILE A 188 -14.52 -3.99 -16.49
CA ILE A 188 -13.58 -3.23 -15.66
C ILE A 188 -12.88 -2.18 -16.52
N GLU A 189 -12.97 -0.92 -16.16
CA GLU A 189 -12.25 0.19 -16.79
C GLU A 189 -11.28 0.81 -15.80
N ILE A 190 -10.02 1.00 -16.17
CA ILE A 190 -9.02 1.74 -15.39
C ILE A 190 -8.67 3.04 -16.11
N LYS A 191 -8.83 4.17 -15.42
CA LYS A 191 -8.41 5.49 -15.91
C LYS A 191 -7.24 5.99 -15.10
N TYR A 192 -6.10 6.13 -15.76
CA TYR A 192 -4.87 6.70 -15.20
C TYR A 192 -4.82 8.21 -15.32
N SER A 193 -3.91 8.84 -14.57
CA SER A 193 -3.70 10.30 -14.54
C SER A 193 -4.99 11.07 -14.25
N GLN A 194 -5.82 10.52 -13.35
CA GLN A 194 -7.09 11.12 -12.98
C GLN A 194 -6.99 11.77 -11.60
N GLN A 195 -7.13 13.08 -11.58
CA GLN A 195 -7.36 13.82 -10.35
C GLN A 195 -8.87 13.92 -10.09
N ILE A 196 -9.30 13.62 -8.88
CA ILE A 196 -10.67 13.90 -8.43
C ILE A 196 -10.71 15.35 -7.96
N LYS A 197 -11.52 16.17 -8.64
CA LYS A 197 -11.69 17.59 -8.32
C LYS A 197 -12.75 17.79 -7.23
N ARG A 198 -13.83 17.02 -7.29
CA ARG A 198 -14.98 17.10 -6.41
C ARG A 198 -15.78 15.81 -6.40
N ILE A 199 -16.36 15.49 -5.26
CA ILE A 199 -17.33 14.40 -5.09
C ILE A 199 -18.60 15.02 -4.50
N GLU A 200 -19.75 14.69 -5.10
CA GLU A 200 -21.08 15.14 -4.66
C GLU A 200 -21.94 13.93 -4.34
N ASN A 201 -22.63 13.96 -3.22
CA ASN A 201 -23.70 13.01 -2.92
C ASN A 201 -25.00 13.58 -3.48
N ASN A 202 -25.68 12.83 -4.35
CA ASN A 202 -26.93 13.22 -5.01
C ASN A 202 -28.15 12.46 -4.45
N GLY A 203 -28.02 11.86 -3.27
CA GLY A 203 -29.06 11.02 -2.66
C GLY A 203 -28.95 9.56 -3.05
N ASP A 204 -29.02 9.23 -4.34
CA ASP A 204 -28.98 7.85 -4.85
C ASP A 204 -27.57 7.40 -5.28
N GLU A 205 -26.70 8.36 -5.63
CA GLU A 205 -25.37 8.11 -6.17
C GLU A 205 -24.37 9.17 -5.75
N TYR A 206 -23.10 8.80 -5.77
CA TYR A 206 -21.97 9.73 -5.78
C TYR A 206 -21.64 10.15 -7.21
N HIS A 207 -21.50 11.45 -7.40
CA HIS A 207 -21.02 12.05 -8.64
C HIS A 207 -19.57 12.54 -8.45
N LEU A 208 -18.64 11.98 -9.21
CA LEU A 208 -17.24 12.38 -9.16
C LEU A 208 -16.91 13.23 -10.39
N ILE A 209 -16.40 14.43 -10.17
CA ILE A 209 -15.83 15.28 -11.20
C ILE A 209 -14.34 15.01 -11.23
N ILE A 210 -13.86 14.51 -12.36
CA ILE A 210 -12.47 14.08 -12.56
C ILE A 210 -11.75 14.96 -13.57
N SER A 211 -10.49 14.67 -13.88
CA SER A 211 -9.68 15.39 -14.88
C SER A 211 -10.44 15.61 -16.17
N GLY A 212 -10.30 16.82 -16.76
CA GLY A 212 -11.04 17.21 -17.97
C GLY A 212 -12.53 17.48 -17.73
N ASP A 213 -12.93 17.75 -16.47
CA ASP A 213 -14.31 18.04 -16.05
C ASP A 213 -15.34 16.95 -16.43
N LYS A 214 -14.83 15.73 -16.62
CA LYS A 214 -15.69 14.57 -16.89
C LYS A 214 -16.44 14.17 -15.61
N LYS A 215 -17.72 13.79 -15.77
CA LYS A 215 -18.57 13.33 -14.66
C LYS A 215 -18.82 11.83 -14.77
N VAL A 216 -18.50 11.11 -13.68
CA VAL A 216 -18.79 9.69 -13.51
C VAL A 216 -19.63 9.50 -12.24
N SER A 217 -20.42 8.44 -12.16
CA SER A 217 -21.30 8.21 -11.01
C SER A 217 -21.43 6.74 -10.67
N SER A 218 -21.71 6.48 -9.40
CA SER A 218 -21.98 5.15 -8.86
C SER A 218 -22.74 5.27 -7.54
N SER A 219 -23.57 4.28 -7.23
CA SER A 219 -24.14 4.09 -5.89
C SER A 219 -23.16 3.53 -4.88
N PHE A 220 -21.95 3.08 -5.32
CA PHE A 220 -20.91 2.55 -4.46
C PHE A 220 -19.54 3.16 -4.80
N VAL A 221 -18.88 3.72 -3.80
CA VAL A 221 -17.50 4.25 -3.92
C VAL A 221 -16.59 3.64 -2.87
N LEU A 222 -15.48 3.03 -3.32
CA LEU A 222 -14.40 2.57 -2.45
C LEU A 222 -13.20 3.53 -2.55
N ASN A 223 -12.84 4.12 -1.43
CA ASN A 223 -11.62 4.91 -1.29
C ASN A 223 -10.46 4.00 -0.81
N ALA A 224 -9.61 3.59 -1.75
CA ALA A 224 -8.42 2.75 -1.55
C ALA A 224 -7.12 3.53 -1.79
N THR A 225 -7.10 4.81 -1.44
CA THR A 225 -6.00 5.74 -1.77
C THR A 225 -4.86 5.75 -0.74
N TYR A 226 -4.93 4.94 0.31
CA TYR A 226 -3.88 4.79 1.34
C TYR A 226 -3.49 6.13 1.98
N ALA A 227 -2.34 6.72 1.59
CA ALA A 227 -1.88 8.00 2.17
C ALA A 227 -2.79 9.19 1.82
N SER A 228 -3.63 9.06 0.78
CA SER A 228 -4.59 10.10 0.39
C SER A 228 -6.01 9.82 0.87
N VAL A 229 -6.21 8.89 1.81
CA VAL A 229 -7.53 8.49 2.30
C VAL A 229 -8.32 9.66 2.89
N ASN A 230 -7.67 10.50 3.68
CA ASN A 230 -8.29 11.64 4.35
C ASN A 230 -8.65 12.79 3.40
N GLN A 231 -7.89 12.98 2.32
CA GLN A 231 -8.21 13.98 1.29
C GLN A 231 -9.55 13.69 0.63
N ILE A 232 -9.79 12.41 0.29
CA ILE A 232 -11.05 11.98 -0.30
C ILE A 232 -12.21 12.09 0.70
N GLN A 233 -12.00 11.68 1.95
CA GLN A 233 -13.02 11.82 3.01
C GLN A 233 -13.40 13.30 3.24
N LYS A 234 -12.41 14.21 3.23
CA LYS A 234 -12.64 15.65 3.39
C LYS A 234 -13.51 16.24 2.28
N MET A 235 -13.40 15.75 1.03
CA MET A 235 -14.24 16.21 -0.08
C MET A 235 -15.74 16.00 0.16
N LEU A 236 -16.07 14.99 0.99
CA LEU A 236 -17.44 14.64 1.37
C LEU A 236 -17.83 15.11 2.78
N GLY A 237 -16.92 15.77 3.50
CA GLY A 237 -17.17 16.18 4.89
C GLY A 237 -17.22 15.04 5.90
N PHE A 238 -16.69 13.86 5.54
CA PHE A 238 -16.64 12.70 6.44
C PHE A 238 -15.54 12.87 7.50
N GLU A 239 -15.72 12.19 8.63
CA GLU A 239 -14.72 12.12 9.68
C GLU A 239 -13.43 11.50 9.14
N MET A 240 -12.31 12.21 9.28
CA MET A 240 -11.00 11.75 8.85
C MET A 240 -10.39 10.76 9.85
N PHE A 241 -9.57 9.83 9.36
CA PHE A 241 -8.75 8.99 10.23
C PHE A 241 -7.74 9.85 11.01
N LYS A 242 -7.54 9.52 12.28
CA LYS A 242 -6.46 10.11 13.09
C LYS A 242 -5.14 9.41 12.72
N ILE A 243 -4.35 10.04 11.88
CA ILE A 243 -3.17 9.47 11.23
C ILE A 243 -1.93 10.31 11.56
N LYS A 244 -0.81 9.63 11.80
CA LYS A 244 0.54 10.18 11.63
C LYS A 244 1.02 9.83 10.22
N TYR A 245 1.43 10.83 9.47
CA TYR A 245 2.06 10.64 8.17
C TYR A 245 3.58 10.63 8.32
N GLU A 246 4.23 9.69 7.65
CA GLU A 246 5.69 9.60 7.59
C GLU A 246 6.14 9.59 6.13
N LEU A 247 7.03 10.51 5.74
CA LEU A 247 7.78 10.39 4.50
C LEU A 247 8.90 9.39 4.73
N CYS A 248 8.72 8.17 4.24
CA CYS A 248 9.64 7.06 4.44
C CYS A 248 10.54 6.84 3.22
N GLU A 249 11.77 6.47 3.49
CA GLU A 249 12.76 6.01 2.50
C GLU A 249 12.92 4.50 2.58
N ILE A 250 13.03 3.86 1.41
CA ILE A 250 13.50 2.48 1.25
C ILE A 250 14.74 2.53 0.39
N ILE A 251 15.87 2.10 0.92
CA ILE A 251 17.13 2.04 0.17
C ILE A 251 17.25 0.67 -0.48
N LEU A 252 17.52 0.63 -1.78
CA LEU A 252 17.84 -0.60 -2.49
C LEU A 252 19.36 -0.75 -2.60
N CYS A 253 19.82 -1.94 -2.26
CA CYS A 253 21.24 -2.27 -2.15
C CYS A 253 21.59 -3.41 -3.11
N ASP A 254 22.77 -3.32 -3.71
CA ASP A 254 23.49 -4.47 -4.24
C ASP A 254 24.15 -5.24 -3.07
N VAL A 255 24.16 -6.56 -3.15
CA VAL A 255 24.70 -7.40 -2.09
C VAL A 255 25.67 -8.44 -2.65
N ASN A 256 26.65 -8.85 -1.82
CA ASN A 256 27.55 -9.93 -2.21
C ASN A 256 26.88 -11.31 -2.15
N ASP A 257 27.52 -12.33 -2.71
CA ASP A 257 26.94 -13.69 -2.82
C ASP A 257 26.61 -14.30 -1.46
N LYS A 258 27.31 -13.94 -0.39
CA LYS A 258 27.03 -14.43 0.96
C LYS A 258 25.72 -13.89 1.53
N LEU A 259 25.34 -12.67 1.18
CA LEU A 259 24.10 -12.03 1.68
C LEU A 259 22.89 -12.28 0.75
N LYS A 260 23.12 -12.71 -0.49
CA LYS A 260 22.11 -12.78 -1.56
C LYS A 260 20.84 -13.58 -1.21
N LYS A 261 20.98 -14.61 -0.37
CA LYS A 261 19.87 -15.46 0.08
C LYS A 261 19.61 -15.33 1.57
N ILE A 262 19.89 -14.18 2.15
CA ILE A 262 19.76 -13.93 3.58
C ILE A 262 19.04 -12.60 3.78
N GLY A 263 18.04 -12.62 4.65
CA GLY A 263 17.42 -11.42 5.21
C GLY A 263 17.78 -11.32 6.70
N LEU A 264 18.21 -10.15 7.14
CA LEU A 264 18.55 -9.88 8.54
C LEU A 264 17.64 -8.77 9.07
N THR A 265 17.03 -9.00 10.21
CA THR A 265 16.25 -8.00 10.95
C THR A 265 16.65 -8.02 12.40
N VAL A 266 17.22 -6.94 12.89
CA VAL A 266 17.41 -6.73 14.32
C VAL A 266 16.20 -6.00 14.88
N MET A 267 15.67 -6.43 16.02
CA MET A 267 14.45 -5.92 16.65
C MET A 267 14.58 -5.98 18.17
N ASP A 268 13.79 -5.47 18.95
CA ASP A 268 12.60 -4.65 18.92
C ASP A 268 12.99 -3.25 19.42
N GLY A 269 13.16 -2.28 18.51
CA GLY A 269 13.66 -0.94 18.87
C GLY A 269 14.25 -0.19 17.67
N PRO A 270 15.21 0.76 17.88
CA PRO A 270 15.74 1.65 16.85
C PRO A 270 16.77 0.95 15.92
N PHE A 271 16.42 -0.23 15.40
CA PHE A 271 17.32 -1.09 14.65
C PHE A 271 17.00 -1.11 13.14
N PHE A 272 17.58 -2.07 12.43
CA PHE A 272 17.52 -2.14 10.96
C PHE A 272 16.97 -3.47 10.45
N SER A 273 16.58 -3.45 9.19
CA SER A 273 16.27 -4.64 8.41
C SER A 273 16.92 -4.52 7.03
N ILE A 274 17.65 -5.57 6.61
CA ILE A 274 18.12 -5.75 5.24
C ILE A 274 17.62 -7.10 4.75
N MET A 275 16.90 -7.13 3.62
CA MET A 275 16.32 -8.37 3.12
C MET A 275 16.06 -8.30 1.61
N PRO A 276 15.96 -9.45 0.92
CA PRO A 276 15.65 -9.48 -0.50
C PRO A 276 14.41 -8.63 -0.82
N PHE A 277 14.48 -7.84 -1.89
CA PHE A 277 13.38 -7.01 -2.38
C PHE A 277 12.64 -7.71 -3.52
N GLY A 278 11.73 -8.60 -3.17
CA GLY A 278 11.05 -9.47 -4.15
C GLY A 278 12.03 -10.29 -4.97
N LYS A 279 11.76 -10.41 -6.27
CA LYS A 279 12.59 -11.14 -7.25
C LYS A 279 13.51 -10.21 -8.05
N THR A 280 13.74 -8.98 -7.58
CA THR A 280 14.50 -7.95 -8.30
C THR A 280 16.00 -8.19 -8.32
N GLY A 281 16.52 -9.00 -7.40
CA GLY A 281 17.98 -9.16 -7.17
C GLY A 281 18.57 -8.16 -6.16
N TYR A 282 17.86 -7.08 -5.85
CA TYR A 282 18.26 -6.12 -4.81
C TYR A 282 17.84 -6.59 -3.42
N HIS A 283 18.47 -5.98 -2.39
CA HIS A 283 17.98 -6.01 -1.02
C HIS A 283 17.45 -4.62 -0.64
N SER A 284 16.37 -4.59 0.16
CA SER A 284 15.90 -3.36 0.78
C SER A 284 16.57 -3.17 2.13
N LEU A 285 17.12 -1.98 2.40
CA LEU A 285 17.61 -1.56 3.70
C LEU A 285 16.67 -0.50 4.27
N THR A 286 16.25 -0.71 5.52
CA THR A 286 15.46 0.20 6.31
C THR A 286 15.95 0.25 7.75
N ALA A 287 15.69 1.34 8.45
CA ALA A 287 15.98 1.46 9.88
C ALA A 287 14.87 2.24 10.56
N VAL A 288 14.42 1.79 11.73
CA VAL A 288 13.27 2.40 12.44
C VAL A 288 13.47 3.90 12.64
N THR A 289 14.70 4.31 13.04
CA THR A 289 15.01 5.73 13.32
C THR A 289 15.17 6.57 12.06
N PHE A 290 15.69 6.01 10.97
CA PHE A 290 16.16 6.79 9.80
C PHE A 290 15.26 6.63 8.57
N THR A 291 14.41 5.60 8.54
CA THR A 291 13.42 5.42 7.46
C THR A 291 12.45 6.59 7.36
N PRO A 292 11.86 7.11 8.45
CA PRO A 292 11.09 8.34 8.40
C PRO A 292 12.01 9.58 8.34
N HIS A 293 11.93 10.37 7.26
CA HIS A 293 12.63 11.65 7.16
C HIS A 293 11.89 12.78 7.85
N VAL A 294 10.58 12.83 7.65
CA VAL A 294 9.70 13.82 8.27
C VAL A 294 8.38 13.20 8.66
N THR A 295 7.75 13.72 9.69
CA THR A 295 6.47 13.23 10.20
C THR A 295 5.48 14.37 10.37
N CYS A 296 4.17 14.08 10.23
CA CYS A 296 3.10 15.01 10.46
C CYS A 296 1.91 14.29 11.12
N LYS A 297 1.34 14.89 12.19
CA LYS A 297 0.18 14.32 12.92
C LYS A 297 -1.14 15.05 12.61
N GLU A 298 -1.12 15.97 11.66
CA GLU A 298 -2.34 16.65 11.22
C GLU A 298 -3.20 15.69 10.37
N SER A 299 -4.52 15.88 10.40
CA SER A 299 -5.46 15.06 9.62
C SER A 299 -5.21 15.10 8.11
N LEU A 300 -4.67 16.22 7.62
CA LEU A 300 -4.12 16.33 6.25
C LEU A 300 -2.62 16.62 6.40
N PRO A 301 -1.77 15.87 5.68
CA PRO A 301 -0.33 15.99 5.86
C PRO A 301 0.19 17.34 5.38
N ARG A 302 0.79 18.09 6.28
CA ARG A 302 1.46 19.36 6.00
C ARG A 302 2.95 19.23 6.28
N PHE A 303 3.78 19.52 5.28
CA PHE A 303 5.22 19.43 5.33
C PHE A 303 5.86 20.65 4.68
N ASP A 304 6.98 21.12 5.19
CA ASP A 304 7.72 22.27 4.64
C ASP A 304 8.15 22.07 3.17
N CYS A 305 8.38 20.81 2.76
CA CYS A 305 8.71 20.51 1.37
C CYS A 305 7.58 20.85 0.39
N GLN A 306 6.32 20.88 0.83
CA GLN A 306 5.18 21.22 -0.03
C GLN A 306 5.23 22.68 -0.49
N GLU A 307 5.60 23.60 0.39
CA GLU A 307 5.74 25.03 0.06
C GLU A 307 6.86 25.26 -0.99
N ARG A 308 7.93 24.47 -0.90
CA ARG A 308 9.07 24.52 -1.82
C ARG A 308 8.88 23.72 -3.11
N SER A 309 7.79 22.97 -3.23
CA SER A 309 7.56 22.04 -4.35
C SER A 309 6.93 22.67 -5.58
N ASP A 310 6.72 23.99 -5.58
CA ASP A 310 6.09 24.74 -6.68
C ASP A 310 4.75 24.12 -7.15
N GLY A 311 3.88 23.79 -6.19
CA GLY A 311 2.56 23.22 -6.45
C GLY A 311 2.56 21.71 -6.81
N PHE A 312 3.73 21.05 -6.86
CA PHE A 312 3.80 19.62 -7.13
C PHE A 312 3.08 18.77 -6.08
N CYS A 313 3.09 19.21 -4.82
CA CYS A 313 2.49 18.53 -3.69
C CYS A 313 1.77 19.53 -2.78
N SER A 314 0.63 19.14 -2.22
CA SER A 314 -0.10 19.94 -1.24
C SER A 314 -0.79 19.04 -0.21
N PRO A 315 -1.28 19.58 0.93
CA PRO A 315 -2.04 18.80 1.90
C PRO A 315 -3.30 18.14 1.31
N MET A 316 -3.90 18.76 0.28
CA MET A 316 -5.10 18.25 -0.40
C MET A 316 -4.78 17.32 -1.58
N GLN A 317 -3.56 17.36 -2.11
CA GLN A 317 -3.14 16.52 -3.23
C GLN A 317 -1.67 16.12 -3.05
N LEU A 318 -1.44 14.92 -2.52
CA LEU A 318 -0.08 14.41 -2.35
C LEU A 318 0.55 14.04 -3.70
N GLY A 319 1.71 14.64 -3.99
CA GLY A 319 2.56 14.24 -5.09
C GLY A 319 3.30 12.92 -4.81
N ASN A 320 3.91 12.33 -5.84
CA ASN A 320 4.80 11.18 -5.69
C ASN A 320 6.20 11.63 -5.24
N CYS A 321 6.59 11.26 -4.03
CA CYS A 321 7.85 11.71 -3.43
C CYS A 321 9.10 11.30 -4.23
N ASN A 322 9.04 10.26 -5.05
CA ASN A 322 10.16 9.88 -5.94
C ASN A 322 10.40 10.90 -7.05
N ASN A 323 9.35 11.56 -7.51
CA ASN A 323 9.40 12.56 -8.57
C ASN A 323 9.42 14.00 -8.02
N CYS A 324 9.42 14.15 -6.68
CA CYS A 324 9.40 15.45 -6.03
C CYS A 324 10.71 16.23 -6.29
N PRO A 325 10.64 17.50 -6.74
CA PRO A 325 11.84 18.31 -6.98
C PRO A 325 12.62 18.63 -5.69
N VAL A 326 11.97 18.49 -4.53
CA VAL A 326 12.52 18.79 -3.20
C VAL A 326 12.52 17.58 -2.27
N LYS A 327 12.67 16.38 -2.85
CA LYS A 327 12.80 15.16 -2.04
C LYS A 327 14.06 15.24 -1.16
N PRO A 328 14.04 14.61 0.04
CA PRO A 328 15.18 14.65 0.94
C PRO A 328 16.39 13.91 0.35
N GLU A 329 17.57 14.24 0.86
CA GLU A 329 18.77 13.42 0.65
C GLU A 329 18.61 12.06 1.33
N SER A 330 19.29 11.04 0.79
CA SER A 330 19.19 9.69 1.33
C SER A 330 19.84 9.59 2.72
N ALA A 331 19.20 8.88 3.61
CA ALA A 331 19.73 8.51 4.93
C ALA A 331 20.73 7.32 4.85
N TRP A 332 21.20 6.98 3.66
CA TRP A 332 22.18 5.90 3.44
C TRP A 332 23.35 5.88 4.41
N PRO A 333 24.06 7.00 4.69
CA PRO A 333 25.20 6.99 5.60
C PRO A 333 24.83 6.47 6.99
N TYR A 334 23.65 6.84 7.48
CA TYR A 334 23.18 6.44 8.81
C TYR A 334 22.67 5.01 8.84
N MET A 335 21.81 4.63 7.88
CA MET A 335 21.24 3.28 7.82
C MET A 335 22.31 2.23 7.56
N SER A 336 23.26 2.49 6.65
CA SER A 336 24.34 1.57 6.34
C SER A 336 25.33 1.42 7.51
N SER A 337 25.64 2.51 8.21
CA SER A 337 26.49 2.47 9.40
C SER A 337 25.84 1.66 10.52
N LEU A 338 24.53 1.84 10.75
CA LEU A 338 23.80 1.07 11.74
C LEU A 338 23.80 -0.43 11.39
N ALA A 339 23.52 -0.80 10.14
CA ALA A 339 23.53 -2.20 9.73
C ALA A 339 24.95 -2.82 9.87
N ARG A 340 25.99 -2.12 9.42
CA ARG A 340 27.38 -2.58 9.54
C ARG A 340 27.88 -2.70 10.98
N LYS A 341 27.29 -1.96 11.93
CA LYS A 341 27.60 -2.12 13.36
C LYS A 341 27.27 -3.52 13.85
N TYR A 342 26.15 -4.09 13.38
CA TYR A 342 25.65 -5.40 13.81
C TYR A 342 26.13 -6.55 12.94
N MET A 343 26.12 -6.37 11.62
CA MET A 343 26.42 -7.43 10.66
C MET A 343 27.90 -7.82 10.66
N ARG A 344 28.18 -9.09 10.37
CA ARG A 344 29.54 -9.55 10.12
C ARG A 344 30.14 -8.81 8.94
N ASP A 345 31.44 -8.56 8.97
CA ASP A 345 32.17 -7.78 7.96
C ASP A 345 32.22 -8.46 6.57
N ASP A 346 31.96 -9.78 6.50
CA ASP A 346 31.91 -10.53 5.24
C ASP A 346 30.53 -10.53 4.56
N LEU A 347 29.52 -9.96 5.20
CA LEU A 347 28.17 -9.75 4.64
C LEU A 347 28.10 -8.31 4.10
N ASN A 348 28.52 -8.13 2.84
CA ASN A 348 28.67 -6.81 2.23
C ASN A 348 27.48 -6.39 1.41
N PHE A 349 27.17 -5.10 1.47
CA PHE A 349 26.13 -4.44 0.68
C PHE A 349 26.56 -3.01 0.32
N GLU A 350 26.08 -2.52 -0.83
CA GLU A 350 26.40 -1.21 -1.38
C GLU A 350 25.13 -0.49 -1.82
N PHE A 351 25.18 0.84 -1.78
CA PHE A 351 24.07 1.68 -2.23
C PHE A 351 23.84 1.51 -3.73
N ASN A 352 22.59 1.28 -4.12
CA ASN A 352 22.19 1.32 -5.51
C ASN A 352 21.30 2.56 -5.77
N HIS A 353 20.11 2.60 -5.20
CA HIS A 353 19.22 3.76 -5.29
C HIS A 353 18.23 3.77 -4.14
N THR A 354 17.48 4.87 -4.03
CA THR A 354 16.49 5.05 -2.99
C THR A 354 15.09 5.31 -3.57
N LEU A 355 14.08 4.88 -2.83
CA LEU A 355 12.67 5.07 -3.13
C LEU A 355 11.98 5.72 -1.93
N TYR A 356 11.05 6.66 -2.21
CA TYR A 356 10.32 7.38 -1.18
C TYR A 356 8.82 7.11 -1.27
N SER A 357 8.18 6.94 -0.12
CA SER A 357 6.73 6.74 -0.02
C SER A 357 6.17 7.43 1.23
N MET A 358 4.97 7.98 1.09
CA MET A 358 4.20 8.46 2.23
C MET A 358 3.50 7.29 2.91
N LYS A 359 3.76 7.09 4.21
CA LYS A 359 3.19 6.04 5.05
C LYS A 359 2.25 6.64 6.08
N PRO A 360 0.94 6.37 6.02
CA PRO A 360 -0.01 6.72 7.06
C PRO A 360 0.00 5.65 8.16
N ILE A 361 0.03 6.08 9.41
CA ILE A 361 -0.01 5.24 10.60
C ILE A 361 -1.14 5.76 11.49
N LEU A 362 -2.02 4.89 11.96
CA LEU A 362 -3.03 5.28 12.94
C LEU A 362 -2.36 5.76 14.23
N LEU A 363 -2.77 6.92 14.76
CA LEU A 363 -2.20 7.44 16.00
C LEU A 363 -2.39 6.49 17.19
N ALA A 364 -3.51 5.76 17.23
CA ALA A 364 -3.76 4.75 18.26
C ALA A 364 -2.74 3.59 18.23
N SER A 365 -2.11 3.35 17.08
CA SER A 365 -1.13 2.26 16.90
C SER A 365 0.30 2.65 17.30
N GLU A 366 0.56 3.89 17.73
CA GLU A 366 1.89 4.28 18.20
C GLU A 366 2.26 3.65 19.55
N ILE A 367 1.27 3.15 20.30
CA ILE A 367 1.48 2.55 21.65
C ILE A 367 2.04 1.14 21.53
N ASP A 368 1.53 0.33 20.61
CA ASP A 368 1.83 -1.10 20.48
C ASP A 368 2.45 -1.49 19.14
N ASP A 369 2.81 -0.50 18.31
CA ASP A 369 3.27 -0.67 16.92
C ASP A 369 2.35 -1.48 16.03
N SER A 370 1.08 -1.65 16.40
CA SER A 370 0.10 -2.34 15.59
C SER A 370 -0.05 -1.67 14.20
N ARG A 371 -0.40 -2.46 13.21
CA ARG A 371 -0.65 -1.95 11.84
C ARG A 371 -1.92 -2.61 11.30
N PRO A 372 -3.09 -2.33 11.92
CA PRO A 372 -4.33 -2.92 11.48
C PRO A 372 -4.75 -2.36 10.12
N THR A 373 -5.37 -3.21 9.31
CA THR A 373 -6.19 -2.72 8.20
C THR A 373 -7.53 -2.28 8.78
N VAL A 374 -7.91 -1.04 8.51
CA VAL A 374 -9.17 -0.47 8.97
C VAL A 374 -10.06 -0.18 7.78
N ILE A 375 -11.24 -0.76 7.78
CA ILE A 375 -12.29 -0.50 6.80
C ILE A 375 -13.41 0.22 7.53
N ARG A 376 -13.80 1.38 7.01
CA ARG A 376 -14.90 2.18 7.56
C ARG A 376 -15.90 2.50 6.46
N GLN A 377 -17.13 2.13 6.69
CA GLN A 377 -18.27 2.55 5.88
C GLN A 377 -18.85 3.85 6.47
N PHE A 378 -18.99 4.88 5.64
CA PHE A 378 -19.43 6.21 6.05
C PHE A 378 -20.90 6.48 5.69
N SER A 379 -21.40 5.78 4.70
CA SER A 379 -22.80 5.84 4.28
C SER A 379 -23.23 4.50 3.70
N ASN A 380 -24.53 4.21 3.76
CA ASN A 380 -25.11 2.97 3.26
C ASN A 380 -25.75 3.16 1.87
N GLU A 381 -26.48 4.27 1.67
CA GLU A 381 -27.21 4.60 0.45
C GLU A 381 -27.03 6.10 0.15
N PRO A 382 -26.26 6.44 -0.88
CA PRO A 382 -25.31 5.59 -1.59
C PRO A 382 -24.13 5.18 -0.70
N THR A 383 -23.52 4.04 -1.00
CA THR A 383 -22.45 3.46 -0.17
C THR A 383 -21.11 4.14 -0.38
N PHE A 384 -20.47 4.55 0.71
CA PHE A 384 -19.07 5.03 0.69
C PHE A 384 -18.23 4.29 1.72
N VAL A 385 -17.17 3.64 1.25
CA VAL A 385 -16.24 2.90 2.09
C VAL A 385 -14.83 3.45 1.92
N SER A 386 -14.09 3.60 3.01
CA SER A 386 -12.65 3.86 2.98
C SER A 386 -11.88 2.71 3.60
N VAL A 387 -10.77 2.32 2.97
CA VAL A 387 -9.82 1.37 3.50
C VAL A 387 -8.47 2.03 3.77
N LEU A 388 -8.01 1.94 5.01
CA LEU A 388 -6.64 2.27 5.40
C LEU A 388 -5.91 0.95 5.64
N SER A 389 -5.10 0.53 4.69
CA SER A 389 -4.42 -0.75 4.72
C SER A 389 -3.25 -0.77 5.70
N GLY A 390 -3.14 -1.82 6.49
CA GLY A 390 -2.00 -2.05 7.39
C GLY A 390 -0.93 -2.95 6.79
N LYS A 391 -1.34 -3.98 6.04
CA LYS A 391 -0.49 -5.02 5.45
C LYS A 391 -0.97 -5.41 4.07
N ILE A 392 -0.08 -5.97 3.25
CA ILE A 392 -0.44 -6.46 1.92
C ILE A 392 -1.34 -7.70 2.00
N ASN A 393 -1.01 -8.64 2.87
CA ASN A 393 -1.73 -9.90 3.02
C ASN A 393 -3.09 -9.77 3.74
N THR A 394 -3.42 -8.59 4.29
CA THR A 394 -4.76 -8.31 4.83
C THR A 394 -5.72 -7.71 3.79
N VAL A 395 -5.38 -7.76 2.52
CA VAL A 395 -6.27 -7.32 1.41
C VAL A 395 -7.61 -8.06 1.42
N TYR A 396 -7.63 -9.29 1.89
CA TYR A 396 -8.82 -10.14 2.04
C TYR A 396 -9.87 -9.65 3.05
N ASP A 397 -9.51 -8.67 3.90
CA ASP A 397 -10.50 -8.00 4.76
C ASP A 397 -11.60 -7.31 3.95
N LEU A 398 -11.35 -7.03 2.67
CA LEU A 398 -12.35 -6.45 1.76
C LEU A 398 -13.42 -7.43 1.29
N ASP A 399 -13.19 -8.75 1.36
CA ASP A 399 -14.11 -9.76 0.82
C ASP A 399 -15.53 -9.60 1.37
N ASN A 400 -15.66 -9.40 2.68
CA ASN A 400 -16.97 -9.22 3.34
C ASN A 400 -17.67 -7.93 2.88
N VAL A 401 -16.91 -6.84 2.72
CA VAL A 401 -17.46 -5.54 2.30
C VAL A 401 -17.91 -5.59 0.84
N LEU A 402 -17.15 -6.24 -0.03
CA LEU A 402 -17.47 -6.34 -1.45
C LEU A 402 -18.55 -7.38 -1.75
N SER A 403 -18.72 -8.40 -0.88
CA SER A 403 -19.74 -9.45 -1.06
C SER A 403 -21.15 -9.03 -0.63
N ASN A 404 -21.25 -8.13 0.36
CA ASN A 404 -22.52 -7.73 1.00
C ASN A 404 -23.18 -6.51 0.36
N GLN A 405 -22.72 -6.09 -0.81
CA GLN A 405 -23.16 -4.86 -1.50
C GLN A 405 -23.86 -5.17 -2.81
#